data_7fb241d1859424ec2c6726201e76d262
#
_entry.id   7fb241d1859424ec2c6726201e76d262
#
_cell.length_a   1.000
_cell.length_b   1.000
_cell.length_c   1.000
_cell.angle_alpha   90.00
_cell.angle_beta   90.00
_cell.angle_gamma   90.00
#
_symmetry.space_group_name_H-M   'P 1'
#
loop_
_entity.id
_entity.type
_entity.pdbx_description
1 polymer ?
#
loop_
_entity_poly.entity_id
_entity_poly.type
_entity_poly.pdbx_seq_one_letter_code
_entity_poly.pdbx_strand_id
1 'polypeptide(L)'
;LLCCFVFILISCNSNSVDNVYIIPNEFIGKVMIDHNNPFGAEEKIINNQRIHQIDSDGICRVNFAAHQGWALTYYIYENGDSLFRDLPWKAAGNNGEPYISRSYVDGLGDVYLIISIKDSMIVSHGDDCLH
;
A
#
# COMPACT_ATOMS: atom_id res chain seq x y z
N LEU A 1 23.53 33.07 -41.18
CA LEU A 1 22.39 32.18 -40.97
C LEU A 1 22.47 31.57 -39.57
N LEU A 2 21.77 32.17 -38.62
CA LEU A 2 21.74 31.74 -37.24
C LEU A 2 20.65 30.70 -37.08
N CYS A 3 21.01 29.40 -37.03
CA CYS A 3 20.07 28.33 -36.67
C CYS A 3 19.85 28.36 -35.16
N CYS A 4 18.75 28.98 -34.73
CA CYS A 4 18.26 28.83 -33.36
C CYS A 4 17.71 27.43 -33.20
N PHE A 5 18.49 26.54 -32.61
CA PHE A 5 18.02 25.29 -32.06
C PHE A 5 17.19 25.59 -30.80
N VAL A 6 15.90 25.64 -30.96
CA VAL A 6 14.98 25.67 -29.82
C VAL A 6 14.95 24.23 -29.27
N PHE A 7 15.71 23.99 -28.22
CA PHE A 7 15.52 22.81 -27.40
C PHE A 7 14.19 22.96 -26.65
N ILE A 8 13.16 22.33 -27.18
CA ILE A 8 11.94 22.10 -26.43
C ILE A 8 12.28 21.05 -25.37
N LEU A 9 12.56 21.52 -24.18
CA LEU A 9 12.58 20.68 -23.01
C LEU A 9 11.14 20.21 -22.77
N ILE A 10 10.80 19.07 -23.34
CA ILE A 10 9.59 18.34 -22.96
C ILE A 10 9.88 17.84 -21.55
N SER A 11 9.52 18.64 -20.58
CA SER A 11 9.38 18.21 -19.20
C SER A 11 8.33 17.11 -19.20
N CYS A 12 8.76 15.85 -19.13
CA CYS A 12 7.87 14.75 -18.78
C CYS A 12 7.45 14.93 -17.32
N ASN A 13 6.43 15.74 -17.11
CA ASN A 13 5.64 15.71 -15.89
C ASN A 13 4.80 14.43 -15.93
N SER A 14 5.40 13.33 -15.56
CA SER A 14 4.63 12.15 -15.17
C SER A 14 4.02 12.46 -13.80
N ASN A 15 2.87 13.10 -13.79
CA ASN A 15 2.05 13.26 -12.60
C ASN A 15 1.45 11.89 -12.27
N SER A 16 2.27 11.00 -11.68
CA SER A 16 1.76 9.76 -11.12
C SER A 16 0.87 10.10 -9.93
N VAL A 17 -0.35 9.55 -9.93
CA VAL A 17 -1.25 9.66 -8.79
C VAL A 17 -0.83 8.61 -7.77
N ASP A 18 -0.51 9.04 -6.57
CA ASP A 18 -0.13 8.14 -5.47
C ASP A 18 -1.36 7.42 -4.90
N ASN A 19 -1.16 6.24 -4.35
CA ASN A 19 -2.23 5.49 -3.69
C ASN A 19 -2.16 5.69 -2.17
N VAL A 20 -3.31 5.92 -1.55
CA VAL A 20 -3.46 5.97 -0.10
C VAL A 20 -4.52 4.96 0.33
N TYR A 21 -4.14 4.00 1.15
CA TYR A 21 -5.05 3.04 1.75
C TYR A 21 -5.34 3.46 3.19
N ILE A 22 -6.60 3.81 3.46
CA ILE A 22 -7.08 4.18 4.80
C ILE A 22 -7.71 2.95 5.43
N ILE A 23 -7.11 2.48 6.50
CA ILE A 23 -7.42 1.22 7.18
C ILE A 23 -8.15 1.53 8.49
N PRO A 24 -9.22 0.79 8.84
CA PRO A 24 -9.89 0.98 10.12
C PRO A 24 -8.91 0.92 11.29
N ASN A 25 -9.11 1.78 12.28
CA ASN A 25 -8.24 1.83 13.47
C ASN A 25 -8.11 0.44 14.11
N GLU A 26 -6.88 0.11 14.49
CA GLU A 26 -6.54 -1.15 15.17
C GLU A 26 -6.80 -2.43 14.33
N PHE A 27 -7.12 -2.30 13.05
CA PHE A 27 -7.34 -3.46 12.19
C PHE A 27 -6.06 -4.28 12.05
N ILE A 28 -6.18 -5.58 12.34
CA ILE A 28 -5.13 -6.58 12.15
C ILE A 28 -5.69 -7.71 11.30
N GLY A 29 -4.94 -8.20 10.36
CA GLY A 29 -5.35 -9.30 9.50
C GLY A 29 -5.24 -8.98 8.03
N LYS A 30 -6.07 -9.63 7.24
CA LYS A 30 -6.05 -9.54 5.77
C LYS A 30 -6.90 -8.38 5.29
N VAL A 31 -6.30 -7.51 4.48
CA VAL A 31 -6.98 -6.47 3.71
C VAL A 31 -7.00 -6.87 2.25
N MET A 32 -8.12 -6.67 1.58
CA MET A 32 -8.31 -6.95 0.17
C MET A 32 -8.83 -5.71 -0.55
N ILE A 33 -8.25 -5.40 -1.70
CA ILE A 33 -8.76 -4.39 -2.63
C ILE A 33 -9.38 -5.13 -3.81
N ASP A 34 -10.70 -5.14 -3.86
CA ASP A 34 -11.50 -5.81 -4.89
C ASP A 34 -11.77 -4.81 -6.03
N HIS A 35 -11.01 -4.95 -7.11
CA HIS A 35 -11.11 -4.09 -8.29
C HIS A 35 -12.22 -4.55 -9.24
N ASN A 36 -12.68 -3.65 -10.10
CA ASN A 36 -13.72 -3.91 -11.10
C ASN A 36 -15.04 -4.45 -10.53
N ASN A 37 -15.31 -4.17 -9.26
CA ASN A 37 -16.57 -4.55 -8.64
C ASN A 37 -17.67 -3.57 -9.07
N PRO A 38 -18.73 -4.01 -9.76
CA PRO A 38 -19.78 -3.11 -10.26
C PRO A 38 -20.55 -2.38 -9.14
N PHE A 39 -20.50 -2.91 -7.93
CA PHE A 39 -21.11 -2.31 -6.73
C PHE A 39 -20.08 -1.55 -5.86
N GLY A 40 -18.84 -1.45 -6.33
CA GLY A 40 -17.77 -0.78 -5.60
C GLY A 40 -17.86 0.74 -5.71
N ALA A 41 -17.04 1.41 -4.89
CA ALA A 41 -16.91 2.86 -4.88
C ALA A 41 -16.22 3.37 -6.16
N GLU A 42 -16.59 4.57 -6.57
CA GLU A 42 -15.93 5.27 -7.66
C GLU A 42 -14.52 5.72 -7.25
N GLU A 43 -13.69 5.96 -8.25
CA GLU A 43 -12.34 6.48 -8.03
C GLU A 43 -12.42 7.88 -7.40
N LYS A 44 -11.70 8.05 -6.29
CA LYS A 44 -11.62 9.31 -5.56
C LYS A 44 -10.18 9.79 -5.51
N ILE A 45 -9.90 10.92 -6.15
CA ILE A 45 -8.59 11.54 -6.17
C ILE A 45 -8.67 12.89 -5.45
N ILE A 46 -7.85 13.06 -4.41
CA ILE A 46 -7.73 14.30 -3.63
C ILE A 46 -6.25 14.65 -3.54
N ASN A 47 -5.89 15.89 -3.91
CA ASN A 47 -4.51 16.37 -3.88
C ASN A 47 -3.52 15.41 -4.56
N ASN A 48 -3.88 14.92 -5.74
CA ASN A 48 -3.08 13.97 -6.51
C ASN A 48 -2.84 12.61 -5.81
N GLN A 49 -3.74 12.25 -4.89
CA GLN A 49 -3.72 10.97 -4.19
C GLN A 49 -5.03 10.22 -4.42
N ARG A 50 -4.93 8.97 -4.82
CA ARG A 50 -6.08 8.06 -4.97
C ARG A 50 -6.39 7.42 -3.63
N ILE A 51 -7.56 7.71 -3.11
CA ILE A 51 -7.97 7.30 -1.78
C ILE A 51 -8.75 5.99 -1.84
N HIS A 52 -8.29 4.99 -1.11
CA HIS A 52 -8.95 3.70 -0.92
C HIS A 52 -9.37 3.57 0.54
N GLN A 53 -10.67 3.63 0.79
CA GLN A 53 -11.21 3.44 2.13
C GLN A 53 -11.50 1.95 2.35
N ILE A 54 -10.80 1.34 3.29
CA ILE A 54 -11.04 -0.05 3.68
C ILE A 54 -12.21 -0.09 4.65
N ASP A 55 -13.17 -0.98 4.40
CA ASP A 55 -14.31 -1.21 5.28
C ASP A 55 -13.89 -2.00 6.54
N SER A 56 -14.79 -2.04 7.53
CA SER A 56 -14.54 -2.75 8.79
C SER A 56 -14.32 -4.26 8.63
N ASP A 57 -14.77 -4.83 7.51
CA ASP A 57 -14.53 -6.24 7.14
C ASP A 57 -13.15 -6.47 6.48
N GLY A 58 -12.35 -5.41 6.31
CA GLY A 58 -11.05 -5.47 5.66
C GLY A 58 -11.10 -5.44 4.13
N ILE A 59 -12.24 -5.16 3.53
CA ILE A 59 -12.41 -5.15 2.07
C ILE A 59 -12.66 -3.73 1.58
N CYS A 60 -11.93 -3.34 0.53
CA CYS A 60 -12.19 -2.13 -0.24
C CYS A 60 -12.70 -2.52 -1.62
N ARG A 61 -13.98 -2.31 -1.86
CA ARG A 61 -14.61 -2.58 -3.15
C ARG A 61 -14.61 -1.32 -3.99
N VAL A 62 -13.99 -1.39 -5.16
CA VAL A 62 -13.89 -0.28 -6.11
C VAL A 62 -14.36 -0.70 -7.49
N ASN A 63 -14.98 0.23 -8.23
CA ASN A 63 -15.55 -0.06 -9.54
C ASN A 63 -14.60 0.20 -10.71
N PHE A 64 -13.33 0.42 -10.45
CA PHE A 64 -12.30 0.68 -11.44
C PHE A 64 -11.19 -0.37 -11.40
N ALA A 65 -10.40 -0.45 -12.47
CA ALA A 65 -9.28 -1.36 -12.57
C ALA A 65 -8.08 -0.90 -11.73
N ALA A 66 -7.27 -1.86 -11.30
CA ALA A 66 -5.97 -1.55 -10.71
C ALA A 66 -5.13 -0.72 -11.70
N HIS A 67 -4.55 0.38 -11.23
CA HIS A 67 -3.69 1.21 -12.05
C HIS A 67 -2.32 0.57 -12.20
N GLN A 68 -1.82 0.58 -13.43
CA GLN A 68 -0.49 0.11 -13.76
C GLN A 68 0.47 1.30 -13.83
N GLY A 69 1.72 1.07 -13.46
CA GLY A 69 2.78 2.06 -13.47
C GLY A 69 3.35 2.36 -12.08
N TRP A 70 4.32 3.24 -12.06
CA TRP A 70 4.98 3.65 -10.82
C TRP A 70 4.11 4.66 -10.07
N ALA A 71 3.73 4.30 -8.84
CA ALA A 71 3.08 5.18 -7.91
C ALA A 71 3.58 4.87 -6.49
N LEU A 72 3.72 5.90 -5.67
CA LEU A 72 3.95 5.71 -4.26
C LEU A 72 2.66 5.20 -3.61
N THR A 73 2.81 4.35 -2.61
CA THR A 73 1.68 3.80 -1.87
C THR A 73 1.87 4.04 -0.39
N TYR A 74 0.88 4.65 0.22
CA TYR A 74 0.84 4.97 1.63
C TYR A 74 -0.25 4.13 2.31
N TYR A 75 0.05 3.63 3.49
CA TYR A 75 -0.87 2.87 4.32
C TYR A 75 -1.02 3.60 5.65
N ILE A 76 -2.22 4.03 5.94
CA ILE A 76 -2.52 4.78 7.17
C ILE A 76 -3.76 4.21 7.85
N TYR A 77 -3.79 4.28 9.17
CA TYR A 77 -5.02 4.10 9.93
C TYR A 77 -5.90 5.35 9.83
N GLU A 78 -7.19 5.23 10.10
CA GLU A 78 -8.14 6.35 10.10
C GLU A 78 -7.70 7.48 11.02
N ASN A 79 -7.01 7.18 12.12
CA ASN A 79 -6.45 8.17 13.05
C ASN A 79 -5.22 8.91 12.52
N GLY A 80 -4.71 8.54 11.34
CA GLY A 80 -3.54 9.15 10.70
C GLY A 80 -2.20 8.45 10.98
N ASP A 81 -2.17 7.43 11.83
CA ASP A 81 -0.95 6.67 12.09
C ASP A 81 -0.52 5.88 10.85
N SER A 82 0.75 5.98 10.49
CA SER A 82 1.31 5.28 9.33
C SER A 82 1.60 3.81 9.63
N LEU A 83 1.29 2.95 8.67
CA LEU A 83 1.73 1.56 8.65
C LEU A 83 2.97 1.42 7.77
N PHE A 84 3.99 0.80 8.29
CA PHE A 84 5.22 0.53 7.56
C PHE A 84 5.24 -0.90 7.04
N ARG A 85 5.81 -1.07 5.86
CA ARG A 85 6.04 -2.37 5.28
C ARG A 85 7.35 -2.96 5.80
N ASP A 86 7.30 -4.22 6.20
CA ASP A 86 8.51 -4.99 6.49
C ASP A 86 9.26 -5.28 5.18
N LEU A 87 10.51 -4.91 5.15
CA LEU A 87 11.39 -5.09 3.99
C LEU A 87 12.52 -6.05 4.35
N PRO A 88 13.03 -6.82 3.39
CA PRO A 88 14.09 -7.81 3.65
C PRO A 88 15.35 -7.23 4.33
N TRP A 89 15.60 -5.94 4.11
CA TRP A 89 16.78 -5.23 4.65
C TRP A 89 16.48 -4.29 5.81
N LYS A 90 15.21 -4.10 6.14
CA LYS A 90 14.80 -3.20 7.21
C LYS A 90 13.50 -3.68 7.84
N ALA A 91 13.58 -4.04 9.11
CA ALA A 91 12.39 -4.36 9.89
C ALA A 91 11.48 -3.14 10.05
N ALA A 92 10.19 -3.32 9.87
CA ALA A 92 9.20 -2.28 10.09
C ALA A 92 8.84 -2.16 11.56
N GLY A 93 8.75 -0.91 12.03
CA GLY A 93 8.22 -0.56 13.36
C GLY A 93 8.96 -1.15 14.56
N ASN A 94 8.40 -0.94 15.71
CA ASN A 94 8.85 -1.48 17.00
C ASN A 94 8.03 -2.72 17.36
N ASN A 95 8.49 -3.48 18.37
CA ASN A 95 7.74 -4.60 18.91
C ASN A 95 6.37 -4.15 19.44
N GLY A 96 5.32 -4.91 19.12
CA GLY A 96 3.96 -4.61 19.50
C GLY A 96 3.24 -3.64 18.55
N GLU A 97 3.94 -3.02 17.59
CA GLU A 97 3.33 -2.16 16.59
C GLU A 97 2.85 -2.94 15.37
N PRO A 98 1.70 -2.57 14.79
CA PRO A 98 1.25 -3.18 13.54
C PRO A 98 2.13 -2.75 12.36
N TYR A 99 2.29 -3.66 11.42
CA TYR A 99 3.06 -3.45 10.20
C TYR A 99 2.50 -4.30 9.05
N ILE A 100 2.86 -3.97 7.83
CA ILE A 100 2.50 -4.77 6.66
C ILE A 100 3.57 -5.85 6.46
N SER A 101 3.20 -7.07 6.80
CA SER A 101 4.10 -8.23 6.72
C SER A 101 4.16 -8.79 5.30
N ARG A 102 3.10 -8.65 4.53
CA ARG A 102 3.01 -9.21 3.18
C ARG A 102 2.06 -8.38 2.31
N SER A 103 2.40 -8.28 1.02
CA SER A 103 1.48 -7.78 0.00
C SER A 103 1.63 -8.62 -1.27
N TYR A 104 0.54 -8.87 -1.96
CA TYR A 104 0.55 -9.60 -3.23
C TYR A 104 -0.66 -9.24 -4.08
N VAL A 105 -0.57 -9.53 -5.37
CA VAL A 105 -1.65 -9.39 -6.33
C VAL A 105 -2.01 -10.78 -6.83
N ASP A 106 -3.29 -11.11 -6.85
CA ASP A 106 -3.74 -12.40 -7.38
C ASP A 106 -3.88 -12.39 -8.91
N GLY A 107 -4.28 -13.54 -9.49
CA GLY A 107 -4.46 -13.69 -10.93
C GLY A 107 -5.62 -12.88 -11.51
N LEU A 108 -6.49 -12.31 -10.67
CA LEU A 108 -7.63 -11.46 -11.07
C LEU A 108 -7.31 -9.97 -10.97
N GLY A 109 -6.13 -9.60 -10.46
CA GLY A 109 -5.71 -8.22 -10.27
C GLY A 109 -6.11 -7.62 -8.94
N ASP A 110 -6.67 -8.40 -8.01
CA ASP A 110 -6.99 -7.95 -6.67
C ASP A 110 -5.73 -7.86 -5.81
N VAL A 111 -5.64 -6.80 -5.03
CA VAL A 111 -4.50 -6.53 -4.16
C VAL A 111 -4.81 -6.98 -2.74
N TYR A 112 -3.87 -7.65 -2.14
CA TYR A 112 -3.96 -8.15 -0.77
C TYR A 112 -2.83 -7.62 0.09
N LEU A 113 -3.15 -7.26 1.32
CA LEU A 113 -2.21 -6.84 2.34
C LEU A 113 -2.44 -7.67 3.60
N ILE A 114 -1.39 -8.09 4.26
CA ILE A 114 -1.46 -8.73 5.56
C ILE A 114 -0.86 -7.80 6.60
N ILE A 115 -1.68 -7.37 7.54
CA ILE A 115 -1.29 -6.54 8.67
C ILE A 115 -1.08 -7.45 9.88
N SER A 116 0.11 -7.43 10.43
CA SER A 116 0.52 -8.24 11.57
C SER A 116 1.07 -7.35 12.68
N ILE A 117 1.06 -7.86 13.89
CA ILE A 117 1.76 -7.22 15.02
C ILE A 117 3.13 -7.87 15.14
N LYS A 118 4.16 -7.06 15.29
CA LYS A 118 5.50 -7.54 15.52
C LYS A 118 5.60 -8.13 16.93
N ASP A 119 5.89 -9.40 16.98
CA ASP A 119 6.05 -10.11 18.25
C ASP A 119 7.52 -10.12 18.66
N SER A 120 7.78 -9.72 19.89
CA SER A 120 9.13 -9.74 20.49
C SER A 120 9.60 -11.15 20.87
N MET A 121 8.68 -12.13 20.89
CA MET A 121 8.99 -13.48 21.36
C MET A 121 9.64 -14.41 20.32
N ILE A 122 9.73 -14.01 19.06
CA ILE A 122 10.28 -14.88 18.00
C ILE A 122 11.82 -14.96 18.03
N VAL A 123 12.48 -14.13 18.81
CA VAL A 123 13.96 -14.06 18.84
C VAL A 123 14.61 -15.13 19.71
N SER A 124 13.86 -15.85 20.54
CA SER A 124 14.46 -16.72 21.58
C SER A 124 14.51 -18.22 21.24
N HIS A 125 14.07 -18.63 20.05
CA HIS A 125 14.01 -20.06 19.70
C HIS A 125 15.06 -20.52 18.67
N GLY A 126 16.06 -19.69 18.39
CA GLY A 126 17.15 -20.06 17.48
C GLY A 126 18.27 -20.88 18.10
N ASP A 127 18.34 -20.98 19.41
CA ASP A 127 19.50 -21.55 20.11
C ASP A 127 19.31 -22.99 20.65
N ASP A 128 18.13 -23.57 20.50
CA ASP A 128 17.86 -24.92 21.03
C ASP A 128 18.13 -26.07 20.04
N CYS A 129 18.79 -25.81 18.95
CA CYS A 129 19.16 -26.83 17.96
C CYS A 129 20.61 -27.31 18.07
N LEU A 130 21.23 -27.23 19.26
CA LEU A 130 22.57 -27.80 19.50
C LEU A 130 22.49 -28.98 20.45
N HIS A 131 21.93 -30.09 19.98
CA HIS A 131 22.18 -31.42 20.55
C HIS A 131 22.07 -32.47 19.46
#